data_ada7d37421c99bbfb702a9b99a986996
#
_entry.id   ada7d37421c99bbfb702a9b99a986996
#
_cell.length_a   1.000
_cell.length_b   1.000
_cell.length_c   1.000
_cell.angle_alpha   90.00
_cell.angle_beta   90.00
_cell.angle_gamma   90.00
#
_symmetry.space_group_name_H-M   'P 1'
#
loop_
_entity.id
_entity.type
_entity.pdbx_description
1 polymer ?
#
loop_
_entity_poly.entity_id
_entity_poly.type
_entity_poly.pdbx_seq_one_letter_code
_entity_poly.pdbx_strand_id
1 'polypeptide(L)'
;LTWGVYAYAFFQDLIPLYPVYALLFADTGATDGQISALFALWTLVAFTFEVPSGLLADRWARRPPGGCSTAARRCGVRAVDPIFPSFPVFAAGFVLWGAGGALGSGAFQALVYDTLAAAGRTSDYPRLIGRSRALATGAVLASGLLTGPLLLIGGYAAVGAASVAACVLAALAAGLLPETPRHVPSPANSGSGEPGVVRGRACATPPPW
;
A
#
# COMPACT_ATOMS: atom_id res chain seq x y z
N LEU A 1 7.83 -11.94 11.15
CA LEU A 1 6.76 -11.00 10.81
C LEU A 1 7.22 -9.55 10.82
N THR A 2 7.73 -9.02 11.92
CA THR A 2 8.03 -7.58 12.14
C THR A 2 9.02 -7.03 11.10
N TRP A 3 10.09 -7.75 10.80
CA TRP A 3 11.07 -7.33 9.80
C TRP A 3 10.50 -7.30 8.37
N GLY A 4 9.68 -8.27 7.99
CA GLY A 4 9.02 -8.28 6.68
C GLY A 4 8.07 -7.10 6.51
N VAL A 5 7.29 -6.77 7.55
CA VAL A 5 6.39 -5.60 7.57
C VAL A 5 7.17 -4.30 7.42
N TYR A 6 8.28 -4.13 8.13
CA TYR A 6 9.11 -2.92 8.06
C TYR A 6 9.83 -2.80 6.72
N ALA A 7 10.41 -3.89 6.22
CA ALA A 7 11.08 -3.92 4.92
C ALA A 7 10.09 -3.60 3.79
N TYR A 8 8.91 -4.20 3.80
CA TYR A 8 7.88 -3.91 2.83
C TYR A 8 7.47 -2.44 2.87
N ALA A 9 7.16 -1.89 4.06
CA ALA A 9 6.74 -0.50 4.22
C ALA A 9 7.83 0.49 3.75
N PHE A 10 9.11 0.17 4.02
CA PHE A 10 10.23 1.00 3.59
C PHE A 10 10.41 0.98 2.06
N PHE A 11 10.54 -0.20 1.46
CA PHE A 11 10.81 -0.29 0.02
C PHE A 11 9.61 0.11 -0.85
N GLN A 12 8.39 -0.01 -0.33
CA GLN A 12 7.19 0.42 -1.03
C GLN A 12 7.20 1.94 -1.32
N ASP A 13 7.76 2.74 -0.42
CA ASP A 13 7.78 4.20 -0.52
C ASP A 13 9.17 4.77 -0.84
N LEU A 14 10.21 3.91 -0.98
CA LEU A 14 11.54 4.29 -1.46
C LEU A 14 11.53 4.40 -2.99
N ILE A 15 10.88 5.42 -3.51
CA ILE A 15 10.76 5.64 -4.96
C ILE A 15 11.39 6.98 -5.33
N PRO A 16 12.65 7.01 -5.82
CA PRO A 16 13.35 8.23 -6.20
C PRO A 16 12.68 9.04 -7.31
N LEU A 17 11.71 8.47 -8.02
CA LEU A 17 10.94 9.18 -9.05
C LEU A 17 9.94 10.18 -8.45
N TYR A 18 9.48 10.01 -7.20
CA TYR A 18 8.49 10.88 -6.56
C TYR A 18 8.82 12.39 -6.59
N PRO A 19 10.04 12.83 -6.24
CA PRO A 19 10.34 14.26 -6.22
C PRO A 19 10.47 14.88 -7.60
N VAL A 20 10.68 14.10 -8.65
CA VAL A 20 11.10 14.61 -9.98
C VAL A 20 10.15 14.29 -11.12
N TYR A 21 9.05 13.54 -10.88
CA TYR A 21 8.17 13.18 -11.99
C TYR A 21 7.47 14.39 -12.63
N ALA A 22 7.15 15.44 -11.85
CA ALA A 22 6.60 16.66 -12.41
C ALA A 22 7.61 17.39 -13.30
N LEU A 23 8.89 17.40 -12.90
CA LEU A 23 9.98 17.93 -13.69
C LEU A 23 10.18 17.12 -14.98
N LEU A 24 10.17 15.80 -14.88
CA LEU A 24 10.23 14.91 -16.04
C LEU A 24 9.12 15.21 -17.04
N PHE A 25 7.89 15.43 -16.58
CA PHE A 25 6.77 15.76 -17.47
C PHE A 25 6.96 17.13 -18.15
N ALA A 26 7.42 18.12 -17.41
CA ALA A 26 7.74 19.44 -17.97
C ALA A 26 8.85 19.35 -19.03
N ASP A 27 9.92 18.61 -18.75
CA ASP A 27 11.04 18.41 -19.68
C ASP A 27 10.63 17.62 -20.94
N THR A 28 9.61 16.78 -20.86
CA THR A 28 9.05 16.06 -22.02
C THR A 28 8.02 16.89 -22.80
N GLY A 29 7.81 18.16 -22.44
CA GLY A 29 6.92 19.08 -23.12
C GLY A 29 5.44 19.01 -22.70
N ALA A 30 5.14 18.37 -21.58
CA ALA A 30 3.79 18.40 -21.03
C ALA A 30 3.46 19.81 -20.50
N THR A 31 2.26 20.30 -20.81
CA THR A 31 1.78 21.58 -20.30
C THR A 31 1.38 21.47 -18.82
N ASP A 32 1.39 22.60 -18.09
CA ASP A 32 0.95 22.64 -16.69
C ASP A 32 -0.47 22.09 -16.49
N GLY A 33 -1.36 22.32 -17.46
CA GLY A 33 -2.71 21.77 -17.47
C GLY A 33 -2.72 20.23 -17.58
N GLN A 34 -1.83 19.66 -18.41
CA GLN A 34 -1.68 18.21 -18.55
C GLN A 34 -1.09 17.59 -17.28
N ILE A 35 -0.10 18.22 -16.68
CA ILE A 35 0.48 17.77 -15.40
C ILE A 35 -0.58 17.78 -14.31
N SER A 36 -1.34 18.88 -14.20
CA SER A 36 -2.44 18.97 -13.23
C SER A 36 -3.52 17.90 -13.46
N ALA A 37 -3.85 17.61 -14.73
CA ALA A 37 -4.81 16.56 -15.10
C ALA A 37 -4.32 15.16 -14.71
N LEU A 38 -3.00 14.86 -14.81
CA LEU A 38 -2.43 13.59 -14.36
C LEU A 38 -2.59 13.40 -12.85
N PHE A 39 -2.33 14.45 -12.06
CA PHE A 39 -2.51 14.41 -10.60
C PHE A 39 -3.98 14.26 -10.21
N ALA A 40 -4.88 14.99 -10.88
CA ALA A 40 -6.31 14.86 -10.65
C ALA A 40 -6.79 13.43 -10.98
N LEU A 41 -6.30 12.86 -12.09
CA LEU A 41 -6.58 11.48 -12.49
C LEU A 41 -6.10 10.47 -11.44
N TRP A 42 -4.86 10.62 -10.97
CA TRP A 42 -4.30 9.76 -9.91
C TRP A 42 -5.12 9.82 -8.62
N THR A 43 -5.47 11.03 -8.17
CA THR A 43 -6.29 11.24 -6.97
C THR A 43 -7.68 10.61 -7.12
N LEU A 44 -8.32 10.81 -8.29
CA LEU A 44 -9.64 10.25 -8.58
C LEU A 44 -9.61 8.71 -8.56
N VAL A 45 -8.59 8.12 -9.20
CA VAL A 45 -8.40 6.66 -9.21
C VAL A 45 -8.15 6.15 -7.80
N ALA A 46 -7.24 6.77 -7.04
CA ALA A 46 -6.94 6.37 -5.67
C ALA A 46 -8.20 6.40 -4.81
N PHE A 47 -8.96 7.49 -4.85
CA PHE A 47 -10.22 7.65 -4.12
C PHE A 47 -11.29 6.62 -4.55
N THR A 48 -11.44 6.41 -5.86
CA THR A 48 -12.44 5.46 -6.40
C THR A 48 -12.12 4.01 -5.98
N PHE A 49 -10.85 3.66 -5.95
CA PHE A 49 -10.42 2.31 -5.55
C PHE A 49 -10.29 2.12 -4.04
N GLU A 50 -10.25 3.18 -3.23
CA GLU A 50 -10.16 3.08 -1.78
C GLU A 50 -11.41 2.46 -1.16
N VAL A 51 -12.60 2.82 -1.62
CA VAL A 51 -13.87 2.26 -1.13
C VAL A 51 -14.07 0.79 -1.56
N PRO A 52 -13.91 0.41 -2.85
CA PRO A 52 -14.02 -0.99 -3.26
C PRO A 52 -12.88 -1.88 -2.76
N SER A 53 -11.69 -1.32 -2.46
CA SER A 53 -10.54 -2.11 -2.00
C SER A 53 -10.81 -2.79 -0.66
N GLY A 54 -11.57 -2.15 0.25
CA GLY A 54 -12.03 -2.78 1.49
C GLY A 54 -12.90 -4.01 1.23
N LEU A 55 -13.88 -3.89 0.32
CA LEU A 55 -14.77 -5.00 -0.05
C LEU A 55 -14.06 -6.08 -0.90
N LEU A 56 -13.10 -5.67 -1.72
CA LEU A 56 -12.30 -6.59 -2.53
C LEU A 56 -11.26 -7.32 -1.68
N ALA A 57 -10.70 -6.65 -0.66
CA ALA A 57 -9.82 -7.25 0.33
C ALA A 57 -10.51 -8.41 1.04
N ASP A 58 -11.78 -8.29 1.39
CA ASP A 58 -12.54 -9.37 2.03
C ASP A 58 -12.79 -10.57 1.09
N ARG A 59 -12.89 -10.34 -0.21
CA ARG A 59 -13.21 -11.39 -1.19
C ARG A 59 -11.99 -11.99 -1.91
N TRP A 60 -10.97 -11.18 -2.21
CA TRP A 60 -9.82 -11.56 -3.06
C TRP A 60 -8.47 -11.45 -2.37
N ALA A 61 -8.32 -10.63 -1.36
CA ALA A 61 -7.04 -10.20 -0.82
C ALA A 61 -6.47 -11.09 0.30
N ARG A 62 -6.73 -12.37 0.28
CA ARG A 62 -6.02 -13.33 1.15
C ARG A 62 -4.70 -13.82 0.56
N ARG A 63 -4.27 -13.20 -0.54
CA ARG A 63 -2.90 -13.32 -1.04
C ARG A 63 -2.07 -12.15 -0.52
N PRO A 64 -0.79 -12.36 -0.18
CA PRO A 64 0.06 -11.27 0.30
C PRO A 64 -0.01 -10.09 -0.69
N PRO A 65 -0.05 -8.83 -0.21
CA PRO A 65 -0.22 -7.63 -1.02
C PRO A 65 0.86 -7.45 -2.09
N GLY A 66 1.87 -8.34 -2.10
CA GLY A 66 3.02 -8.28 -2.97
C GLY A 66 2.80 -8.58 -4.45
N GLY A 67 1.74 -9.32 -4.80
CA GLY A 67 1.58 -9.76 -6.19
C GLY A 67 1.02 -8.69 -7.10
N CYS A 68 -0.27 -8.44 -7.02
CA CYS A 68 -0.98 -7.58 -7.99
C CYS A 68 -0.73 -6.08 -7.76
N SER A 69 -0.76 -5.60 -6.51
CA SER A 69 -0.56 -4.18 -6.20
C SER A 69 0.86 -3.71 -6.51
N THR A 70 1.86 -4.53 -6.20
CA THR A 70 3.26 -4.21 -6.52
C THR A 70 3.54 -4.32 -8.00
N ALA A 71 2.91 -5.27 -8.72
CA ALA A 71 3.00 -5.36 -10.18
C ALA A 71 2.37 -4.12 -10.84
N ALA A 72 1.19 -3.68 -10.40
CA ALA A 72 0.55 -2.46 -10.91
C ALA A 72 1.42 -1.21 -10.67
N ARG A 73 2.02 -1.07 -9.47
CA ARG A 73 2.98 0.01 -9.19
C ARG A 73 4.22 -0.04 -10.08
N ARG A 74 4.79 -1.24 -10.33
CA ARG A 74 5.94 -1.41 -11.25
C ARG A 74 5.59 -0.98 -12.66
N CYS A 75 4.43 -1.38 -13.16
CA CYS A 75 3.95 -0.97 -14.47
C CYS A 75 3.74 0.53 -14.52
N GLY A 76 3.18 1.15 -13.46
CA GLY A 76 3.02 2.58 -13.35
C GLY A 76 4.35 3.34 -13.39
N VAL A 77 5.34 2.90 -12.61
CA VAL A 77 6.69 3.51 -12.62
C VAL A 77 7.36 3.34 -13.99
N ARG A 78 7.23 2.18 -14.65
CA ARG A 78 7.77 1.97 -16.00
C ARG A 78 7.06 2.77 -17.07
N ALA A 79 5.77 3.02 -16.92
CA ALA A 79 5.04 3.85 -17.88
C ALA A 79 5.47 5.34 -17.82
N VAL A 80 6.09 5.75 -16.72
CA VAL A 80 6.70 7.10 -16.57
C VAL A 80 8.14 7.14 -17.09
N ASP A 81 8.70 6.02 -17.60
CA ASP A 81 10.03 5.94 -18.16
C ASP A 81 10.13 6.79 -19.47
N PRO A 82 11.20 7.57 -19.68
CA PRO A 82 11.36 8.47 -20.83
C PRO A 82 11.43 7.77 -22.20
N ILE A 83 11.34 6.45 -22.28
CA ILE A 83 11.43 5.70 -23.55
C ILE A 83 10.28 6.05 -24.52
N PHE A 84 9.10 6.37 -24.01
CA PHE A 84 7.93 6.80 -24.81
C PHE A 84 7.19 7.96 -24.11
N PRO A 85 7.73 9.18 -24.14
CA PRO A 85 7.13 10.32 -23.47
C PRO A 85 5.84 10.74 -24.18
N SER A 86 4.69 10.25 -23.71
CA SER A 86 3.40 10.66 -24.24
C SER A 86 2.37 10.75 -23.11
N PHE A 87 1.50 11.75 -23.18
CA PHE A 87 0.47 11.97 -22.19
C PHE A 87 -0.40 10.71 -21.88
N PRO A 88 -0.84 9.91 -22.90
CA PRO A 88 -1.60 8.71 -22.62
C PRO A 88 -0.84 7.64 -21.83
N VAL A 89 0.49 7.50 -22.07
CA VAL A 89 1.34 6.56 -21.36
C VAL A 89 1.50 6.99 -19.89
N PHE A 90 1.73 8.28 -19.65
CA PHE A 90 1.77 8.83 -18.30
C PHE A 90 0.44 8.66 -17.57
N ALA A 91 -0.69 8.92 -18.25
CA ALA A 91 -2.02 8.73 -17.69
C ALA A 91 -2.27 7.26 -17.29
N ALA A 92 -1.93 6.31 -18.15
CA ALA A 92 -2.02 4.88 -17.85
C ALA A 92 -1.13 4.50 -16.63
N GLY A 93 0.08 5.04 -16.57
CA GLY A 93 0.99 4.88 -15.42
C GLY A 93 0.38 5.37 -14.12
N PHE A 94 -0.23 6.53 -14.13
CA PHE A 94 -0.87 7.14 -12.97
C PHE A 94 -2.13 6.37 -12.51
N VAL A 95 -2.92 5.86 -13.45
CA VAL A 95 -4.05 4.97 -13.15
C VAL A 95 -3.58 3.68 -12.46
N LEU A 96 -2.57 3.02 -13.03
CA LEU A 96 -2.00 1.79 -12.46
C LEU A 96 -1.38 2.04 -11.08
N TRP A 97 -0.71 3.18 -10.92
CA TRP A 97 -0.10 3.56 -9.64
C TRP A 97 -1.16 3.85 -8.57
N GLY A 98 -2.19 4.66 -8.88
CA GLY A 98 -3.29 4.98 -7.98
C GLY A 98 -4.04 3.73 -7.54
N ALA A 99 -4.43 2.87 -8.49
CA ALA A 99 -5.10 1.61 -8.22
C ALA A 99 -4.23 0.66 -7.38
N GLY A 100 -2.94 0.49 -7.75
CA GLY A 100 -1.99 -0.34 -7.00
C GLY A 100 -1.75 0.16 -5.57
N GLY A 101 -1.75 1.48 -5.37
CA GLY A 101 -1.64 2.12 -4.06
C GLY A 101 -2.83 1.81 -3.16
N ALA A 102 -4.04 2.04 -3.66
CA ALA A 102 -5.29 1.81 -2.93
C ALA A 102 -5.48 0.33 -2.57
N LEU A 103 -5.27 -0.58 -3.54
CA LEU A 103 -5.37 -2.03 -3.30
C LEU A 103 -4.31 -2.54 -2.32
N GLY A 104 -3.08 -1.99 -2.38
CA GLY A 104 -1.98 -2.41 -1.51
C GLY A 104 -2.14 -1.97 -0.07
N SER A 105 -2.64 -0.77 0.18
CA SER A 105 -2.75 -0.19 1.53
C SER A 105 -3.76 -0.95 2.39
N GLY A 106 -4.94 -1.25 1.87
CA GLY A 106 -5.99 -1.99 2.58
C GLY A 106 -5.57 -3.43 2.87
N ALA A 107 -5.05 -4.13 1.85
CA ALA A 107 -4.59 -5.51 2.00
C ALA A 107 -3.43 -5.65 3.00
N PHE A 108 -2.51 -4.69 3.04
CA PHE A 108 -1.40 -4.69 3.99
C PHE A 108 -1.87 -4.54 5.45
N GLN A 109 -2.78 -3.61 5.70
CA GLN A 109 -3.31 -3.39 7.05
C GLN A 109 -4.11 -4.59 7.54
N ALA A 110 -4.96 -5.17 6.68
CA ALA A 110 -5.72 -6.38 6.98
C ALA A 110 -4.79 -7.56 7.30
N LEU A 111 -3.77 -7.81 6.46
CA LEU A 111 -2.80 -8.88 6.68
C LEU A 111 -2.08 -8.75 8.03
N VAL A 112 -1.62 -7.55 8.37
CA VAL A 112 -0.93 -7.29 9.65
C VAL A 112 -1.86 -7.53 10.82
N TYR A 113 -3.12 -7.06 10.74
CA TYR A 113 -4.12 -7.25 11.77
C TYR A 113 -4.44 -8.75 11.99
N ASP A 114 -4.75 -9.46 10.90
CA ASP A 114 -5.10 -10.89 10.96
C ASP A 114 -3.96 -11.74 11.52
N THR A 115 -2.72 -11.42 11.13
CA THR A 115 -1.54 -12.15 11.64
C THR A 115 -1.32 -11.91 13.13
N LEU A 116 -1.53 -10.69 13.62
CA LEU A 116 -1.44 -10.36 15.04
C LEU A 116 -2.61 -10.98 15.83
N ALA A 117 -3.81 -11.00 15.25
CA ALA A 117 -4.98 -11.63 15.85
C ALA A 117 -4.79 -13.14 16.01
N ALA A 118 -4.26 -13.82 14.98
CA ALA A 118 -3.93 -15.25 15.05
C ALA A 118 -2.86 -15.56 16.13
N ALA A 119 -1.96 -14.61 16.40
CA ALA A 119 -0.95 -14.70 17.44
C ALA A 119 -1.44 -14.25 18.85
N GLY A 120 -2.68 -13.79 19.00
CA GLY A 120 -3.22 -13.23 20.25
C GLY A 120 -2.58 -11.89 20.65
N ARG A 121 -2.01 -11.13 19.71
CA ARG A 121 -1.22 -9.92 19.94
C ARG A 121 -1.80 -8.67 19.26
N THR A 122 -3.11 -8.55 19.21
CA THR A 122 -3.80 -7.41 18.59
C THR A 122 -3.47 -6.07 19.24
N SER A 123 -3.09 -6.05 20.53
CA SER A 123 -2.61 -4.86 21.24
C SER A 123 -1.34 -4.23 20.63
N ASP A 124 -0.53 -5.02 19.92
CA ASP A 124 0.69 -4.54 19.27
C ASP A 124 0.44 -3.87 17.91
N TYR A 125 -0.77 -4.00 17.35
CA TYR A 125 -1.13 -3.48 16.03
C TYR A 125 -0.87 -1.98 15.87
N PRO A 126 -1.32 -1.07 16.78
CA PRO A 126 -1.08 0.36 16.62
C PRO A 126 0.41 0.70 16.60
N ARG A 127 1.21 0.02 17.42
CA ARG A 127 2.65 0.23 17.51
C ARG A 127 3.37 -0.24 16.25
N LEU A 128 2.98 -1.40 15.71
CA LEU A 128 3.57 -1.95 14.50
C LEU A 128 3.25 -1.08 13.27
N ILE A 129 1.99 -0.68 13.11
CA ILE A 129 1.56 0.20 12.03
C ILE A 129 2.18 1.60 12.16
N GLY A 130 2.23 2.17 13.36
CA GLY A 130 2.87 3.47 13.59
C GLY A 130 4.34 3.48 13.17
N ARG A 131 5.10 2.44 13.54
CA ARG A 131 6.50 2.30 13.13
C ARG A 131 6.67 2.05 11.63
N SER A 132 5.80 1.24 11.02
CA SER A 132 5.83 1.02 9.57
C SER A 132 5.56 2.32 8.80
N ARG A 133 4.64 3.16 9.26
CA ARG A 133 4.37 4.49 8.69
C ARG A 133 5.56 5.43 8.84
N ALA A 134 6.22 5.45 10.01
CA ALA A 134 7.42 6.25 10.21
C ALA A 134 8.56 5.82 9.26
N LEU A 135 8.76 4.51 9.07
CA LEU A 135 9.73 3.99 8.11
C LEU A 135 9.38 4.35 6.66
N ALA A 136 8.11 4.27 6.29
CA ALA A 136 7.63 4.68 4.99
C ALA A 136 7.90 6.18 4.71
N THR A 137 7.61 7.05 5.69
CA THR A 137 7.95 8.48 5.61
C THR A 137 9.45 8.71 5.51
N GLY A 138 10.26 7.97 6.28
CA GLY A 138 11.73 7.99 6.18
C GLY A 138 12.22 7.56 4.81
N ALA A 139 11.58 6.57 4.18
CA ALA A 139 11.89 6.12 2.82
C ALA A 139 11.60 7.21 1.78
N VAL A 140 10.49 7.96 1.91
CA VAL A 140 10.20 9.11 1.05
C VAL A 140 11.29 10.19 1.17
N LEU A 141 11.73 10.51 2.39
CA LEU A 141 12.84 11.46 2.62
C LEU A 141 14.14 10.94 1.99
N ALA A 142 14.46 9.65 2.20
CA ALA A 142 15.64 9.03 1.60
C ALA A 142 15.58 9.04 0.07
N SER A 143 14.40 8.81 -0.52
CA SER A 143 14.22 8.89 -1.98
C SER A 143 14.52 10.29 -2.51
N GLY A 144 14.08 11.35 -1.82
CA GLY A 144 14.41 12.72 -2.16
C GLY A 144 15.92 13.01 -2.16
N LEU A 145 16.63 12.52 -1.13
CA LEU A 145 18.08 12.67 -1.02
C LEU A 145 18.85 11.88 -2.10
N LEU A 146 18.34 10.71 -2.49
CA LEU A 146 18.96 9.87 -3.52
C LEU A 146 18.74 10.40 -4.94
N THR A 147 17.67 11.14 -5.17
CA THR A 147 17.28 11.63 -6.50
C THR A 147 18.34 12.53 -7.11
N GLY A 148 18.91 13.49 -6.37
CA GLY A 148 19.94 14.38 -6.86
C GLY A 148 21.17 13.66 -7.41
N PRO A 149 21.85 12.82 -6.61
CA PRO A 149 22.96 11.98 -7.08
C PRO A 149 22.62 11.09 -8.28
N LEU A 150 21.43 10.47 -8.27
CA LEU A 150 21.00 9.61 -9.39
C LEU A 150 20.83 10.40 -10.70
N LEU A 151 20.28 11.61 -10.63
CA LEU A 151 20.17 12.49 -11.81
C LEU A 151 21.54 12.88 -12.35
N LEU A 152 22.53 13.12 -11.50
CA LEU A 152 23.89 13.46 -11.92
C LEU A 152 24.62 12.29 -12.60
N ILE A 153 24.36 11.05 -12.17
CA ILE A 153 25.05 9.85 -12.66
C ILE A 153 24.46 9.37 -13.99
N GLY A 154 23.13 9.35 -14.12
CA GLY A 154 22.48 8.74 -15.29
C GLY A 154 21.12 9.35 -15.64
N GLY A 155 20.85 10.57 -15.19
CA GLY A 155 19.61 11.28 -15.52
C GLY A 155 18.34 10.55 -15.05
N TYR A 156 17.25 10.79 -15.75
CA TYR A 156 15.95 10.16 -15.44
C TYR A 156 15.96 8.64 -15.58
N ALA A 157 16.80 8.08 -16.46
CA ALA A 157 16.92 6.63 -16.62
C ALA A 157 17.46 5.96 -15.35
N ALA A 158 18.45 6.55 -14.68
CA ALA A 158 18.98 6.05 -13.40
C ALA A 158 17.93 6.15 -12.28
N VAL A 159 17.18 7.26 -12.23
CA VAL A 159 16.08 7.44 -11.27
C VAL A 159 14.97 6.41 -11.49
N GLY A 160 14.58 6.18 -12.74
CA GLY A 160 13.60 5.17 -13.13
C GLY A 160 14.05 3.75 -12.75
N ALA A 161 15.29 3.40 -13.07
CA ALA A 161 15.88 2.10 -12.75
C ALA A 161 15.93 1.86 -11.23
N ALA A 162 16.34 2.86 -10.44
CA ALA A 162 16.36 2.79 -8.98
C ALA A 162 14.95 2.62 -8.40
N SER A 163 13.96 3.33 -8.97
CA SER A 163 12.56 3.21 -8.55
C SER A 163 11.98 1.83 -8.86
N VAL A 164 12.30 1.24 -10.03
CA VAL A 164 11.93 -0.13 -10.37
C VAL A 164 12.61 -1.14 -9.43
N ALA A 165 13.89 -0.94 -9.11
CA ALA A 165 14.60 -1.79 -8.16
C ALA A 165 13.95 -1.76 -6.77
N ALA A 166 13.56 -0.58 -6.27
CA ALA A 166 12.83 -0.45 -5.02
C ALA A 166 11.48 -1.20 -5.04
N CYS A 167 10.72 -1.10 -6.15
CA CYS A 167 9.49 -1.87 -6.32
C CYS A 167 9.75 -3.39 -6.34
N VAL A 168 10.87 -3.85 -6.91
CA VAL A 168 11.26 -5.27 -6.87
C VAL A 168 11.56 -5.69 -5.44
N LEU A 169 12.34 -4.90 -4.70
CA LEU A 169 12.65 -5.17 -3.29
C LEU A 169 11.39 -5.18 -2.41
N ALA A 170 10.44 -4.27 -2.65
CA ALA A 170 9.15 -4.29 -1.98
C ALA A 170 8.37 -5.59 -2.25
N ALA A 171 8.40 -6.10 -3.50
CA ALA A 171 7.74 -7.37 -3.82
C ALA A 171 8.42 -8.57 -3.17
N LEU A 172 9.75 -8.58 -3.10
CA LEU A 172 10.49 -9.62 -2.40
C LEU A 172 10.19 -9.57 -0.89
N ALA A 173 10.16 -8.37 -0.30
CA ALA A 173 9.78 -8.18 1.10
C ALA A 173 8.33 -8.64 1.38
N ALA A 174 7.41 -8.40 0.45
CA ALA A 174 6.04 -8.89 0.55
C ALA A 174 5.96 -10.42 0.53
N GLY A 175 6.83 -11.09 -0.25
CA GLY A 175 6.94 -12.55 -0.26
C GLY A 175 7.44 -13.15 1.05
N LEU A 176 8.09 -12.35 1.90
CA LEU A 176 8.50 -12.76 3.26
C LEU A 176 7.37 -12.64 4.30
N LEU A 177 6.25 -12.03 3.93
CA LEU A 177 5.10 -11.93 4.82
C LEU A 177 4.37 -13.26 4.89
N PRO A 178 3.95 -13.74 6.07
CA PRO A 178 3.24 -14.99 6.21
C PRO A 178 1.88 -14.93 5.50
N GLU A 179 1.54 -15.99 4.80
CA GLU A 179 0.18 -16.20 4.33
C GLU A 179 -0.71 -16.47 5.53
N THR A 180 -1.72 -15.65 5.76
CA THR A 180 -2.70 -15.93 6.83
C THR A 180 -3.55 -17.13 6.44
N PRO A 181 -3.65 -18.17 7.29
CA PRO A 181 -4.61 -19.24 7.09
C PRO A 181 -6.02 -18.65 6.97
N ARG A 182 -6.79 -19.14 6.01
CA ARG A 182 -8.22 -18.78 5.89
C ARG A 182 -8.88 -18.94 7.26
N HIS A 183 -9.23 -17.85 7.92
CA HIS A 183 -10.25 -17.92 8.96
C HIS A 183 -11.57 -18.24 8.23
N VAL A 184 -11.86 -19.53 8.09
CA VAL A 184 -13.20 -19.99 7.70
C VAL A 184 -14.08 -19.51 8.84
N PRO A 185 -15.06 -18.61 8.62
CA PRO A 185 -16.03 -18.32 9.65
C PRO A 185 -16.63 -19.67 10.02
N SER A 186 -16.46 -20.10 11.28
CA SER A 186 -17.15 -21.28 11.77
C SER A 186 -18.63 -21.05 11.43
N PRO A 187 -19.30 -22.00 10.77
CA PRO A 187 -20.72 -21.86 10.54
C PRO A 187 -21.32 -21.58 11.89
N ALA A 188 -21.80 -20.34 12.09
CA ALA A 188 -22.49 -19.95 13.29
C ALA A 188 -23.57 -21.02 13.51
N ASN A 189 -23.55 -21.61 14.66
CA ASN A 189 -24.42 -22.63 15.16
C ASN A 189 -25.90 -22.23 14.88
N SER A 190 -26.32 -22.46 13.63
CA SER A 190 -27.71 -22.30 13.23
C SER A 190 -28.44 -23.60 13.56
N GLY A 191 -28.79 -23.72 14.83
CA GLY A 191 -29.59 -24.88 15.20
C GLY A 191 -29.47 -25.22 16.67
N SER A 192 -30.19 -24.50 17.48
CA SER A 192 -31.03 -25.05 18.54
C SER A 192 -31.61 -23.87 19.32
N GLY A 193 -32.86 -23.58 19.03
CA GLY A 193 -33.68 -22.74 19.89
C GLY A 193 -33.86 -23.44 21.22
N GLU A 194 -33.25 -22.91 22.27
CA GLU A 194 -33.74 -23.03 23.61
C GLU A 194 -33.88 -21.64 24.20
N PRO A 195 -35.06 -21.28 24.69
CA PRO A 195 -35.23 -20.02 25.41
C PRO A 195 -34.62 -20.20 26.82
N GLY A 196 -33.31 -19.98 26.89
CA GLY A 196 -32.56 -19.97 28.15
C GLY A 196 -32.93 -18.74 28.98
N VAL A 197 -33.62 -18.98 30.05
CA VAL A 197 -33.97 -18.12 31.18
C VAL A 197 -32.86 -17.14 31.49
N VAL A 198 -33.14 -15.83 31.28
CA VAL A 198 -32.32 -14.73 31.75
C VAL A 198 -32.31 -14.74 33.29
N ARG A 199 -31.32 -15.38 33.88
CA ARG A 199 -30.99 -15.13 35.29
C ARG A 199 -30.28 -13.80 35.40
N GLY A 200 -30.98 -12.82 35.97
CA GLY A 200 -30.46 -11.52 36.30
C GLY A 200 -29.16 -11.62 37.11
N ARG A 201 -28.09 -11.06 36.56
CA ARG A 201 -26.92 -10.65 37.34
C ARG A 201 -27.03 -9.14 37.57
N ALA A 202 -27.10 -8.83 38.85
CA ALA A 202 -27.17 -7.49 39.38
C ALA A 202 -26.09 -6.58 38.78
N CYS A 203 -26.50 -5.34 38.44
CA CYS A 203 -25.65 -4.24 38.13
C CYS A 203 -24.62 -4.04 39.25
N ALA A 204 -23.36 -4.29 38.96
CA ALA A 204 -22.26 -3.74 39.74
C ALA A 204 -22.03 -2.29 39.31
N THR A 205 -22.25 -1.37 40.25
CA THR A 205 -21.98 0.06 40.12
C THR A 205 -20.49 0.30 39.79
N PRO A 206 -20.15 1.19 38.86
CA PRO A 206 -18.76 1.59 38.65
C PRO A 206 -18.24 2.39 39.85
N PRO A 207 -16.95 2.32 40.19
CA PRO A 207 -16.38 3.11 41.27
C PRO A 207 -16.31 4.60 40.90
N PRO A 208 -16.43 5.50 41.88
CA PRO A 208 -16.34 6.93 41.67
C PRO A 208 -14.88 7.35 41.57
N TRP A 209 -14.59 8.20 40.51
CA TRP A 209 -13.48 9.16 40.57
C TRP A 209 -13.56 10.21 39.52
#